data_dba1578062d1ca71ab37cff2c443d2cb
#
_entry.id   dba1578062d1ca71ab37cff2c443d2cb
#
_cell.length_a   1.000
_cell.length_b   1.000
_cell.length_c   1.000
_cell.angle_alpha   90.00
_cell.angle_beta   90.00
_cell.angle_gamma   90.00
#
_symmetry.space_group_name_H-M   'P 1'
#
loop_
_entity.id
_entity.type
_entity.pdbx_description
1 polymer ?
#
loop_
_entity_poly.entity_id
_entity_poly.type
_entity_poly.pdbx_seq_one_letter_code
_entity_poly.pdbx_strand_id
1 'polypeptide(L)'
;GYISITGNLAADRGEDWRAFVQDWWKNPEEVELFQFIGKDNIPFHTVIFPSSLLGTGEKWTMLHHMSSTEYLNYESGKFSKSKGVGVFGSDAMESGIPADIWRFYIFYNRPEKADALFTWKDFQEKVNGELIGNLGNLVNRTLSFVTRYYDGRIPEGKPNPEFWNTVLAYEESVREKLERAELRDAFRTVFELSSFANKTFQDGEPWKTRKEQPELAANLIRDLCY
;
A
#
# COMPACT_ATOMS: atom_id res chain seq x y z
N GLY A 1 -10.23 17.39 19.10
CA GLY A 1 -9.09 17.31 18.16
C GLY A 1 -9.55 17.12 16.73
N TYR A 2 -10.12 15.97 16.39
CA TYR A 2 -10.51 15.64 14.98
C TYR A 2 -11.47 16.64 14.36
N ILE A 3 -12.56 16.97 15.05
CA ILE A 3 -13.59 17.89 14.54
C ILE A 3 -13.00 19.30 14.37
N SER A 4 -12.18 19.77 15.31
CA SER A 4 -11.55 21.09 15.19
C SER A 4 -10.51 21.15 14.08
N ILE A 5 -9.73 20.07 13.84
CA ILE A 5 -8.80 19.99 12.71
C ILE A 5 -9.55 20.07 11.39
N THR A 6 -10.68 19.37 11.27
CA THR A 6 -11.52 19.42 10.06
C THR A 6 -12.02 20.85 9.80
N GLY A 7 -12.51 21.53 10.84
CA GLY A 7 -12.98 22.90 10.71
C GLY A 7 -11.86 23.90 10.41
N ASN A 8 -10.69 23.76 11.05
CA ASN A 8 -9.53 24.61 10.77
C ASN A 8 -9.03 24.44 9.34
N LEU A 9 -8.98 23.20 8.83
CA LEU A 9 -8.55 22.93 7.47
C LEU A 9 -9.46 23.58 6.42
N ALA A 10 -10.77 23.61 6.67
CA ALA A 10 -11.72 24.30 5.83
C ALA A 10 -11.52 25.84 5.88
N ALA A 11 -11.36 26.37 7.10
CA ALA A 11 -11.10 27.80 7.30
C ALA A 11 -9.80 28.26 6.60
N ASP A 12 -8.72 27.47 6.66
CA ASP A 12 -7.45 27.77 6.00
C ASP A 12 -7.56 27.80 4.47
N ARG A 13 -8.58 27.11 3.92
CA ARG A 13 -8.92 27.13 2.49
C ARG A 13 -9.91 28.23 2.11
N GLY A 14 -10.36 29.03 3.06
CA GLY A 14 -11.40 30.03 2.84
C GLY A 14 -12.81 29.45 2.68
N GLU A 15 -13.04 28.22 3.09
CA GLU A 15 -14.33 27.53 3.06
C GLU A 15 -15.13 27.80 4.35
N ASP A 16 -16.45 27.64 4.30
CA ASP A 16 -17.29 27.69 5.50
C ASP A 16 -17.03 26.46 6.38
N TRP A 17 -16.25 26.63 7.43
CA TRP A 17 -15.88 25.56 8.34
C TRP A 17 -17.10 24.89 9.01
N ARG A 18 -18.20 25.61 9.23
CA ARG A 18 -19.42 25.06 9.82
C ARG A 18 -20.12 24.11 8.86
N ALA A 19 -20.28 24.53 7.61
CA ALA A 19 -20.81 23.66 6.56
C ALA A 19 -19.93 22.41 6.38
N PHE A 20 -18.61 22.58 6.33
CA PHE A 20 -17.67 21.47 6.19
C PHE A 20 -17.73 20.47 7.34
N VAL A 21 -17.82 20.94 8.60
CA VAL A 21 -18.02 20.05 9.76
C VAL A 21 -19.39 19.35 9.69
N GLN A 22 -20.43 20.06 9.23
CA GLN A 22 -21.76 19.47 9.06
C GLN A 22 -21.74 18.33 8.04
N ASP A 23 -21.13 18.55 6.89
CA ASP A 23 -21.08 17.59 5.79
C ASP A 23 -20.30 16.30 6.14
N TRP A 24 -19.29 16.41 6.98
CA TRP A 24 -18.43 15.26 7.34
C TRP A 24 -18.79 14.63 8.69
N TRP A 25 -18.94 15.43 9.72
CA TRP A 25 -19.10 14.93 11.09
C TRP A 25 -20.54 14.76 11.54
N LYS A 26 -21.49 15.40 10.86
CA LYS A 26 -22.91 15.30 11.18
C LYS A 26 -23.75 14.67 10.05
N ASN A 27 -23.11 13.90 9.20
CA ASN A 27 -23.72 13.25 8.06
C ASN A 27 -23.50 11.72 8.05
N PRO A 28 -24.02 10.99 9.07
CA PRO A 28 -23.81 9.54 9.18
C PRO A 28 -24.52 8.71 8.12
N GLU A 29 -25.38 9.31 7.30
CA GLU A 29 -26.08 8.61 6.22
C GLU A 29 -25.20 8.44 4.97
N GLU A 30 -24.26 9.36 4.76
CA GLU A 30 -23.43 9.41 3.55
C GLU A 30 -21.92 9.29 3.84
N VAL A 31 -21.52 9.40 5.12
CA VAL A 31 -20.12 9.43 5.53
C VAL A 31 -19.79 8.26 6.43
N GLU A 32 -18.78 7.50 6.04
CA GLU A 32 -18.17 6.43 6.83
C GLU A 32 -16.85 6.90 7.45
N LEU A 33 -16.70 6.75 8.76
CA LEU A 33 -15.50 7.11 9.50
C LEU A 33 -14.57 5.90 9.65
N PHE A 34 -13.43 5.91 8.95
CA PHE A 34 -12.35 4.96 9.12
C PHE A 34 -11.28 5.54 10.03
N GLN A 35 -10.83 4.78 11.03
CA GLN A 35 -9.76 5.19 11.93
C GLN A 35 -8.61 4.17 11.92
N PHE A 36 -7.38 4.68 11.75
CA PHE A 36 -6.14 3.90 11.79
C PHE A 36 -5.36 4.29 13.01
N ILE A 37 -5.18 3.37 13.95
CA ILE A 37 -4.60 3.65 15.27
C ILE A 37 -3.68 2.53 15.74
N GLY A 38 -2.86 2.82 16.79
CA GLY A 38 -2.17 1.79 17.55
C GLY A 38 -3.10 1.17 18.59
N LYS A 39 -2.89 -0.09 18.95
CA LYS A 39 -3.74 -0.87 19.86
C LYS A 39 -4.02 -0.23 21.22
N ASP A 40 -3.05 0.54 21.73
CA ASP A 40 -3.22 1.22 23.03
C ASP A 40 -4.32 2.31 23.02
N ASN A 41 -4.70 2.79 21.85
CA ASN A 41 -5.70 3.83 21.68
C ASN A 41 -7.12 3.31 21.41
N ILE A 42 -7.31 2.00 21.29
CA ILE A 42 -8.63 1.41 21.01
C ILE A 42 -9.73 1.94 21.94
N PRO A 43 -9.58 1.97 23.30
CA PRO A 43 -10.62 2.45 24.20
C PRO A 43 -10.97 3.93 23.98
N PHE A 44 -10.02 4.76 23.57
CA PHE A 44 -10.27 6.17 23.31
C PHE A 44 -11.18 6.39 22.11
N HIS A 45 -11.10 5.52 21.11
CA HIS A 45 -11.83 5.61 19.84
C HIS A 45 -13.13 4.81 19.82
N THR A 46 -13.24 3.75 20.64
CA THR A 46 -14.42 2.88 20.69
C THR A 46 -15.35 3.17 21.86
N VAL A 47 -14.85 3.81 22.92
CA VAL A 47 -15.63 4.10 24.11
C VAL A 47 -15.69 5.61 24.38
N ILE A 48 -14.54 6.25 24.64
CA ILE A 48 -14.52 7.63 25.15
C ILE A 48 -15.03 8.63 24.10
N PHE A 49 -14.51 8.57 22.88
CA PHE A 49 -14.92 9.47 21.80
C PHE A 49 -16.39 9.28 21.41
N PRO A 50 -16.89 8.07 21.13
CA PRO A 50 -18.31 7.84 20.87
C PRO A 50 -19.22 8.28 22.01
N SER A 51 -18.86 7.99 23.26
CA SER A 51 -19.64 8.43 24.43
C SER A 51 -19.74 9.95 24.52
N SER A 52 -18.65 10.65 24.20
CA SER A 52 -18.63 12.13 24.19
C SER A 52 -19.55 12.69 23.11
N LEU A 53 -19.60 12.07 21.92
CA LEU A 53 -20.50 12.47 20.85
C LEU A 53 -21.96 12.18 21.20
N LEU A 54 -22.26 11.00 21.70
CA LEU A 54 -23.61 10.61 22.14
C LEU A 54 -24.13 11.51 23.27
N GLY A 55 -23.24 11.93 24.18
CA GLY A 55 -23.57 12.83 25.28
C GLY A 55 -24.03 14.22 24.87
N THR A 56 -23.78 14.64 23.61
CA THR A 56 -24.31 15.91 23.08
C THR A 56 -25.80 15.86 22.75
N GLY A 57 -26.37 14.66 22.59
CA GLY A 57 -27.74 14.46 22.12
C GLY A 57 -27.94 14.76 20.63
N GLU A 58 -26.87 15.05 19.90
CA GLU A 58 -26.91 15.34 18.47
C GLU A 58 -26.54 14.09 17.64
N LYS A 59 -26.86 14.14 16.33
CA LYS A 59 -26.51 13.09 15.39
C LYS A 59 -25.09 13.32 14.86
N TRP A 60 -24.23 12.33 15.01
CA TRP A 60 -22.84 12.37 14.60
C TRP A 60 -22.49 11.19 13.71
N THR A 61 -21.53 11.39 12.78
CA THR A 61 -20.87 10.31 12.06
C THR A 61 -20.03 9.51 13.05
N MET A 62 -20.45 8.30 13.34
CA MET A 62 -19.80 7.41 14.29
C MET A 62 -18.74 6.56 13.60
N LEU A 63 -17.90 5.90 14.39
CA LEU A 63 -16.90 4.97 13.89
C LEU A 63 -17.55 3.86 13.06
N HIS A 64 -17.20 3.77 11.77
CA HIS A 64 -17.62 2.70 10.88
C HIS A 64 -16.63 1.53 10.93
N HIS A 65 -15.34 1.82 10.75
CA HIS A 65 -14.29 0.82 10.75
C HIS A 65 -13.04 1.30 11.50
N MET A 66 -12.41 0.37 12.23
CA MET A 66 -11.14 0.62 12.91
C MET A 66 -10.09 -0.38 12.46
N SER A 67 -9.00 0.14 11.90
CA SER A 67 -7.79 -0.64 11.65
C SER A 67 -6.77 -0.35 12.74
N SER A 68 -6.63 -1.26 13.69
CA SER A 68 -5.61 -1.13 14.72
C SER A 68 -4.33 -1.85 14.32
N THR A 69 -3.19 -1.30 14.76
CA THR A 69 -1.88 -1.94 14.59
C THR A 69 -1.33 -2.41 15.92
N GLU A 70 -0.65 -3.54 15.88
CA GLU A 70 0.21 -4.04 16.92
C GLU A 70 1.52 -3.23 16.96
N TYR A 71 2.49 -3.61 17.79
CA TYR A 71 3.75 -2.88 17.89
C TYR A 71 4.73 -3.27 16.77
N LEU A 72 5.45 -2.26 16.29
CA LEU A 72 6.70 -2.47 15.57
C LEU A 72 7.84 -2.36 16.58
N ASN A 73 8.53 -3.46 16.84
CA ASN A 73 9.69 -3.53 17.71
C ASN A 73 10.97 -3.29 16.90
N TYR A 74 12.08 -2.97 17.57
CA TYR A 74 13.37 -2.69 16.95
C TYR A 74 14.43 -3.65 17.48
N GLU A 75 15.09 -4.41 16.58
CA GLU A 75 16.16 -5.34 16.89
C GLU A 75 15.80 -6.23 18.11
N SER A 76 16.35 -5.95 19.27
CA SER A 76 16.16 -6.72 20.50
C SER A 76 15.09 -6.17 21.45
N GLY A 77 14.35 -5.13 21.07
CA GLY A 77 13.42 -4.51 22.01
C GLY A 77 12.47 -3.48 21.41
N LYS A 78 11.90 -2.66 22.26
CA LYS A 78 10.99 -1.59 21.84
C LYS A 78 11.74 -0.35 21.36
N PHE A 79 11.20 0.33 20.38
CA PHE A 79 11.63 1.70 20.05
C PHE A 79 11.57 2.58 21.31
N SER A 80 12.62 3.34 21.56
CA SER A 80 12.68 4.24 22.72
C SER A 80 13.43 5.52 22.39
N LYS A 81 12.69 6.60 22.21
CA LYS A 81 13.28 7.92 21.97
C LYS A 81 14.19 8.38 23.10
N SER A 82 13.77 8.17 24.36
CA SER A 82 14.55 8.58 25.53
C SER A 82 15.85 7.79 25.73
N LYS A 83 15.94 6.59 25.17
CA LYS A 83 17.13 5.74 25.20
C LYS A 83 17.92 5.76 23.89
N GLY A 84 17.48 6.50 22.88
CA GLY A 84 18.11 6.53 21.56
C GLY A 84 18.07 5.17 20.83
N VAL A 85 17.07 4.33 21.11
CA VAL A 85 16.93 2.99 20.51
C VAL A 85 15.89 3.04 19.42
N GLY A 86 16.33 2.86 18.18
CA GLY A 86 15.44 2.85 17.01
C GLY A 86 16.04 3.58 15.81
N VAL A 87 15.26 3.65 14.73
CA VAL A 87 15.50 4.53 13.59
C VAL A 87 14.45 5.62 13.66
N PHE A 88 14.89 6.85 13.78
CA PHE A 88 14.00 8.02 13.85
C PHE A 88 13.88 8.69 12.47
N GLY A 89 12.91 9.59 12.33
CA GLY A 89 12.72 10.29 11.05
C GLY A 89 13.94 11.07 10.57
N SER A 90 14.72 11.68 11.50
CA SER A 90 16.00 12.30 11.20
C SER A 90 17.02 11.31 10.63
N ASP A 91 17.17 10.13 11.28
CA ASP A 91 18.12 9.11 10.87
C ASP A 91 17.76 8.54 9.50
N ALA A 92 16.46 8.34 9.25
CA ALA A 92 15.96 7.91 7.94
C ALA A 92 16.29 8.94 6.84
N MET A 93 16.15 10.24 7.12
CA MET A 93 16.55 11.31 6.18
C MET A 93 18.04 11.35 5.94
N GLU A 94 18.85 11.22 7.00
CA GLU A 94 20.32 11.27 6.93
C GLU A 94 20.92 10.00 6.30
N SER A 95 20.20 8.89 6.29
CA SER A 95 20.65 7.61 5.71
C SER A 95 20.90 7.67 4.20
N GLY A 96 20.36 8.66 3.51
CA GLY A 96 20.39 8.75 2.05
C GLY A 96 19.49 7.72 1.34
N ILE A 97 18.76 6.88 2.09
CA ILE A 97 17.81 5.92 1.52
C ILE A 97 16.55 6.67 1.12
N PRO A 98 16.08 6.55 -0.15
CA PRO A 98 14.86 7.20 -0.60
C PRO A 98 13.64 6.89 0.28
N ALA A 99 12.79 7.90 0.50
CA ALA A 99 11.60 7.77 1.36
C ALA A 99 10.65 6.62 0.92
N ASP A 100 10.58 6.34 -0.37
CA ASP A 100 9.72 5.27 -0.90
C ASP A 100 10.20 3.87 -0.52
N ILE A 101 11.50 3.68 -0.29
CA ILE A 101 12.04 2.42 0.23
C ILE A 101 11.61 2.20 1.68
N TRP A 102 11.63 3.26 2.49
CA TRP A 102 11.12 3.22 3.86
C TRP A 102 9.61 2.95 3.89
N ARG A 103 8.84 3.63 3.04
CA ARG A 103 7.40 3.40 2.89
C ARG A 103 7.09 1.98 2.46
N PHE A 104 7.80 1.46 1.45
CA PHE A 104 7.67 0.06 1.04
C PHE A 104 7.81 -0.88 2.23
N TYR A 105 8.92 -0.77 2.98
CA TYR A 105 9.19 -1.69 4.08
C TYR A 105 8.15 -1.59 5.20
N ILE A 106 7.75 -0.37 5.58
CA ILE A 106 6.75 -0.14 6.62
C ILE A 106 5.40 -0.77 6.24
N PHE A 107 4.97 -0.63 4.99
CA PHE A 107 3.73 -1.25 4.52
C PHE A 107 3.85 -2.76 4.37
N TYR A 108 4.95 -3.24 3.82
CA TYR A 108 5.19 -4.67 3.61
C TYR A 108 5.28 -5.45 4.93
N ASN A 109 5.82 -4.81 5.98
CA ASN A 109 5.99 -5.38 7.32
C ASN A 109 5.04 -4.78 8.37
N ARG A 110 3.93 -4.18 7.94
CA ARG A 110 2.96 -3.53 8.83
C ARG A 110 2.44 -4.52 9.88
N PRO A 111 2.47 -4.18 11.19
CA PRO A 111 2.01 -5.07 12.26
C PRO A 111 0.50 -5.04 12.41
N GLU A 112 -0.26 -5.71 11.53
CA GLU A 112 -1.73 -5.71 11.56
C GLU A 112 -2.33 -6.80 12.43
N LYS A 113 -1.72 -7.98 12.47
CA LYS A 113 -2.28 -9.16 13.18
C LYS A 113 -1.42 -9.61 14.37
N ALA A 114 -0.19 -9.18 14.40
CA ALA A 114 0.78 -9.49 15.45
C ALA A 114 1.87 -8.41 15.47
N ASP A 115 2.60 -8.33 16.58
CA ASP A 115 3.80 -7.49 16.66
C ASP A 115 4.77 -7.85 15.52
N ALA A 116 5.35 -6.82 14.90
CA ALA A 116 6.42 -6.99 13.92
C ALA A 116 7.76 -6.53 14.50
N LEU A 117 8.84 -7.00 13.90
CA LEU A 117 10.19 -6.64 14.28
C LEU A 117 10.88 -5.95 13.11
N PHE A 118 11.42 -4.76 13.34
CA PHE A 118 12.37 -4.15 12.44
C PHE A 118 13.76 -4.67 12.76
N THR A 119 14.45 -5.22 11.77
CA THR A 119 15.88 -5.43 11.79
C THR A 119 16.49 -4.93 10.50
N TRP A 120 17.73 -4.44 10.54
CA TRP A 120 18.43 -3.99 9.33
C TRP A 120 18.62 -5.12 8.32
N LYS A 121 18.78 -6.34 8.82
CA LYS A 121 18.88 -7.54 7.97
C LYS A 121 17.56 -7.78 7.23
N ASP A 122 16.43 -7.81 7.93
CA ASP A 122 15.12 -8.02 7.31
C ASP A 122 14.75 -6.87 6.34
N PHE A 123 15.08 -5.63 6.71
CA PHE A 123 14.92 -4.46 5.83
C PHE A 123 15.67 -4.66 4.51
N GLN A 124 16.96 -5.04 4.58
CA GLN A 124 17.77 -5.29 3.39
C GLN A 124 17.23 -6.47 2.55
N GLU A 125 16.87 -7.57 3.21
CA GLU A 125 16.33 -8.75 2.53
C GLU A 125 15.01 -8.46 1.81
N LYS A 126 14.07 -7.74 2.45
CA LYS A 126 12.79 -7.38 1.84
C LYS A 126 12.95 -6.37 0.70
N VAL A 127 13.77 -5.35 0.89
CA VAL A 127 14.04 -4.36 -0.17
C VAL A 127 14.71 -5.03 -1.36
N ASN A 128 15.75 -5.82 -1.15
CA ASN A 128 16.48 -6.47 -2.25
C ASN A 128 15.67 -7.59 -2.90
N GLY A 129 14.94 -8.40 -2.13
CA GLY A 129 14.17 -9.53 -2.64
C GLY A 129 12.88 -9.10 -3.32
N GLU A 130 12.06 -8.32 -2.61
CA GLU A 130 10.71 -8.01 -3.09
C GLU A 130 10.68 -6.73 -3.95
N LEU A 131 11.18 -5.61 -3.43
CA LEU A 131 11.10 -4.36 -4.17
C LEU A 131 12.00 -4.39 -5.42
N ILE A 132 13.26 -4.76 -5.27
CA ILE A 132 14.24 -4.74 -6.35
C ILE A 132 14.18 -6.06 -7.15
N GLY A 133 14.29 -7.19 -6.48
CA GLY A 133 14.41 -8.52 -7.12
C GLY A 133 13.11 -9.04 -7.73
N ASN A 134 11.95 -8.59 -7.24
CA ASN A 134 10.65 -8.94 -7.78
C ASN A 134 10.10 -7.82 -8.68
N LEU A 135 9.58 -6.73 -8.12
CA LEU A 135 8.94 -5.66 -8.89
C LEU A 135 9.93 -4.92 -9.81
N GLY A 136 11.07 -4.49 -9.26
CA GLY A 136 12.10 -3.80 -10.03
C GLY A 136 12.65 -4.66 -11.17
N ASN A 137 12.83 -5.96 -10.93
CA ASN A 137 13.26 -6.90 -11.96
C ASN A 137 12.22 -7.04 -13.08
N LEU A 138 10.92 -7.17 -12.75
CA LEU A 138 9.85 -7.24 -13.75
C LEU A 138 9.88 -6.02 -14.66
N VAL A 139 9.87 -4.82 -14.08
CA VAL A 139 9.89 -3.56 -14.83
C VAL A 139 11.15 -3.45 -15.69
N ASN A 140 12.32 -3.66 -15.10
CA ASN A 140 13.59 -3.53 -15.79
C ASN A 140 13.70 -4.52 -16.96
N ARG A 141 13.39 -5.80 -16.75
CA ARG A 141 13.52 -6.81 -17.82
C ARG A 141 12.51 -6.60 -18.95
N THR A 142 11.28 -6.21 -18.63
CA THR A 142 10.23 -5.96 -19.62
C THR A 142 10.57 -4.73 -20.46
N LEU A 143 10.87 -3.59 -19.83
CA LEU A 143 11.20 -2.35 -20.55
C LEU A 143 12.52 -2.45 -21.32
N SER A 144 13.53 -3.14 -20.78
CA SER A 144 14.77 -3.40 -21.49
C SER A 144 14.53 -4.28 -22.72
N PHE A 145 13.61 -5.24 -22.63
CA PHE A 145 13.24 -6.09 -23.77
C PHE A 145 12.51 -5.27 -24.84
N VAL A 146 11.56 -4.41 -24.46
CA VAL A 146 10.88 -3.48 -25.37
C VAL A 146 11.87 -2.55 -26.06
N THR A 147 12.76 -1.94 -25.30
CA THR A 147 13.80 -1.02 -25.86
C THR A 147 14.70 -1.75 -26.85
N ARG A 148 15.12 -2.95 -26.52
CA ARG A 148 16.11 -3.70 -27.34
C ARG A 148 15.52 -4.32 -28.60
N TYR A 149 14.27 -4.74 -28.56
CA TYR A 149 13.69 -5.58 -29.63
C TYR A 149 12.45 -4.99 -30.31
N TYR A 150 11.90 -3.91 -29.77
CA TYR A 150 10.71 -3.22 -30.30
C TYR A 150 10.90 -1.69 -30.38
N ASP A 151 12.15 -1.23 -30.50
CA ASP A 151 12.50 0.20 -30.67
C ASP A 151 11.87 1.13 -29.61
N GLY A 152 11.72 0.64 -28.37
CA GLY A 152 11.13 1.38 -27.26
C GLY A 152 9.61 1.56 -27.35
N ARG A 153 8.94 0.84 -28.23
CA ARG A 153 7.46 0.87 -28.39
C ARG A 153 6.86 -0.45 -27.94
N ILE A 154 5.75 -0.36 -27.21
CA ILE A 154 4.99 -1.57 -26.86
C ILE A 154 4.51 -2.23 -28.15
N PRO A 155 4.80 -3.52 -28.38
CA PRO A 155 4.41 -4.21 -29.60
C PRO A 155 2.89 -4.31 -29.71
N GLU A 156 2.40 -4.24 -30.93
CA GLU A 156 1.02 -4.61 -31.23
C GLU A 156 0.83 -6.12 -31.03
N GLY A 157 -0.35 -6.51 -30.56
CA GLY A 157 -0.65 -7.91 -30.29
C GLY A 157 -2.05 -8.13 -29.73
N LYS A 158 -2.38 -9.37 -29.47
CA LYS A 158 -3.66 -9.78 -28.88
C LYS A 158 -3.46 -10.06 -27.39
N PRO A 159 -4.38 -9.61 -26.51
CA PRO A 159 -4.33 -9.96 -25.10
C PRO A 159 -4.50 -11.47 -24.90
N ASN A 160 -3.78 -12.03 -23.94
CA ASN A 160 -3.99 -13.39 -23.48
C ASN A 160 -5.13 -13.41 -22.44
N PRO A 161 -6.28 -14.04 -22.72
CA PRO A 161 -7.41 -14.03 -21.80
C PRO A 161 -7.11 -14.67 -20.44
N GLU A 162 -6.29 -15.72 -20.39
CA GLU A 162 -5.95 -16.41 -19.13
C GLU A 162 -5.06 -15.53 -18.26
N PHE A 163 -4.10 -14.83 -18.86
CA PHE A 163 -3.27 -13.86 -18.15
C PHE A 163 -4.12 -12.75 -17.54
N TRP A 164 -5.00 -12.14 -18.34
CA TRP A 164 -5.85 -11.04 -17.90
C TRP A 164 -6.90 -11.46 -16.87
N ASN A 165 -7.48 -12.65 -16.99
CA ASN A 165 -8.36 -13.19 -15.95
C ASN A 165 -7.62 -13.33 -14.61
N THR A 166 -6.35 -13.71 -14.63
CA THR A 166 -5.52 -13.79 -13.43
C THR A 166 -5.21 -12.40 -12.87
N VAL A 167 -4.85 -11.43 -13.73
CA VAL A 167 -4.61 -10.03 -13.31
C VAL A 167 -5.87 -9.45 -12.66
N LEU A 168 -7.04 -9.61 -13.27
CA LEU A 168 -8.32 -9.14 -12.71
C LEU A 168 -8.66 -9.80 -11.38
N ALA A 169 -8.32 -11.08 -11.20
CA ALA A 169 -8.51 -11.75 -9.90
C ALA A 169 -7.60 -11.15 -8.80
N TYR A 170 -6.36 -10.80 -9.12
CA TYR A 170 -5.47 -10.08 -8.21
C TYR A 170 -5.99 -8.68 -7.90
N GLU A 171 -6.45 -7.93 -8.91
CA GLU A 171 -7.04 -6.60 -8.73
C GLU A 171 -8.24 -6.64 -7.79
N GLU A 172 -9.17 -7.58 -8.02
CA GLU A 172 -10.33 -7.77 -7.14
C GLU A 172 -9.91 -8.13 -5.71
N SER A 173 -8.93 -9.02 -5.55
CA SER A 173 -8.39 -9.36 -4.22
C SER A 173 -7.77 -8.16 -3.51
N VAL A 174 -7.05 -7.29 -4.23
CA VAL A 174 -6.50 -6.05 -3.67
C VAL A 174 -7.64 -5.12 -3.25
N ARG A 175 -8.64 -4.92 -4.11
CA ARG A 175 -9.80 -4.08 -3.84
C ARG A 175 -10.53 -4.51 -2.57
N GLU A 176 -10.88 -5.81 -2.47
CA GLU A 176 -11.56 -6.36 -1.29
C GLU A 176 -10.76 -6.18 0.01
N LYS A 177 -9.43 -6.33 -0.05
CA LYS A 177 -8.56 -6.13 1.11
C LYS A 177 -8.48 -4.66 1.51
N LEU A 178 -8.43 -3.75 0.54
CA LEU A 178 -8.44 -2.30 0.80
C LEU A 178 -9.76 -1.86 1.43
N GLU A 179 -10.91 -2.34 0.94
CA GLU A 179 -12.23 -2.08 1.54
C GLU A 179 -12.32 -2.53 3.00
N ARG A 180 -11.62 -3.59 3.36
CA ARG A 180 -11.51 -4.06 4.75
C ARG A 180 -10.37 -3.44 5.54
N ALA A 181 -9.66 -2.46 4.97
CA ALA A 181 -8.47 -1.83 5.56
C ALA A 181 -7.35 -2.82 5.92
N GLU A 182 -7.25 -3.96 5.23
CA GLU A 182 -6.19 -4.96 5.33
C GLU A 182 -5.00 -4.52 4.47
N LEU A 183 -4.36 -3.40 4.85
CA LEU A 183 -3.42 -2.67 3.99
C LEU A 183 -2.16 -3.48 3.67
N ARG A 184 -1.63 -4.22 4.66
CA ARG A 184 -0.45 -5.07 4.47
C ARG A 184 -0.73 -6.19 3.48
N ASP A 185 -1.85 -6.87 3.65
CA ASP A 185 -2.18 -8.03 2.84
C ASP A 185 -2.55 -7.57 1.40
N ALA A 186 -3.22 -6.41 1.24
CA ALA A 186 -3.43 -5.77 -0.06
C ALA A 186 -2.10 -5.45 -0.75
N PHE A 187 -1.18 -4.81 -0.02
CA PHE A 187 0.13 -4.43 -0.55
C PHE A 187 0.96 -5.66 -0.99
N ARG A 188 0.97 -6.73 -0.20
CA ARG A 188 1.65 -8.00 -0.55
C ARG A 188 1.05 -8.66 -1.78
N THR A 189 -0.27 -8.58 -1.96
CA THR A 189 -0.93 -9.12 -3.15
C THR A 189 -0.45 -8.46 -4.45
N VAL A 190 -0.07 -7.18 -4.42
CA VAL A 190 0.57 -6.51 -5.57
C VAL A 190 1.93 -7.16 -5.92
N PHE A 191 2.72 -7.57 -4.91
CA PHE A 191 3.99 -8.28 -5.14
C PHE A 191 3.80 -9.73 -5.59
N GLU A 192 2.70 -10.37 -5.17
CA GLU A 192 2.30 -11.68 -5.71
C GLU A 192 1.95 -11.60 -7.19
N LEU A 193 1.21 -10.56 -7.62
CA LEU A 193 0.97 -10.27 -9.03
C LEU A 193 2.28 -10.04 -9.79
N SER A 194 3.21 -9.25 -9.22
CA SER A 194 4.54 -9.06 -9.83
C SER A 194 5.30 -10.37 -10.00
N SER A 195 5.23 -11.27 -9.00
CA SER A 195 5.84 -12.61 -9.08
C SER A 195 5.19 -13.46 -10.17
N PHE A 196 3.87 -13.43 -10.28
CA PHE A 196 3.13 -14.09 -11.37
C PHE A 196 3.58 -13.58 -12.75
N ALA A 197 3.67 -12.26 -12.93
CA ALA A 197 4.10 -11.64 -14.18
C ALA A 197 5.57 -11.98 -14.51
N ASN A 198 6.47 -11.99 -13.52
CA ASN A 198 7.86 -12.44 -13.68
C ASN A 198 7.94 -13.90 -14.14
N LYS A 199 7.12 -14.77 -13.54
CA LYS A 199 7.02 -16.18 -13.94
C LYS A 199 6.50 -16.30 -15.37
N THR A 200 5.45 -15.59 -15.73
CA THR A 200 4.88 -15.56 -17.08
C THR A 200 5.92 -15.10 -18.11
N PHE A 201 6.71 -14.06 -17.80
CA PHE A 201 7.83 -13.65 -18.65
C PHE A 201 8.86 -14.78 -18.82
N GLN A 202 9.21 -15.45 -17.71
CA GLN A 202 10.21 -16.51 -17.72
C GLN A 202 9.74 -17.75 -18.51
N ASP A 203 8.51 -18.19 -18.27
CA ASP A 203 7.92 -19.38 -18.91
C ASP A 203 7.67 -19.16 -20.41
N GLY A 204 7.33 -17.91 -20.80
CA GLY A 204 7.14 -17.55 -22.22
C GLY A 204 8.43 -17.37 -23.02
N GLU A 205 9.59 -17.37 -22.36
CA GLU A 205 10.94 -17.29 -22.97
C GLU A 205 11.02 -16.32 -24.18
N PRO A 206 10.62 -15.05 -24.06
CA PRO A 206 10.49 -14.14 -25.22
C PRO A 206 11.79 -13.96 -26.01
N TRP A 207 12.95 -14.18 -25.40
CA TRP A 207 14.25 -14.16 -26.07
C TRP A 207 14.44 -15.30 -27.10
N LYS A 208 13.71 -16.42 -26.95
CA LYS A 208 13.65 -17.53 -27.91
C LYS A 208 12.44 -17.37 -28.82
N THR A 209 11.25 -17.22 -28.23
CA THR A 209 9.95 -17.18 -28.94
C THR A 209 9.91 -16.08 -30.00
N ARG A 210 10.55 -14.92 -29.79
CA ARG A 210 10.59 -13.86 -30.80
C ARG A 210 11.25 -14.28 -32.14
N LYS A 211 12.08 -15.32 -32.13
CA LYS A 211 12.73 -15.81 -33.35
C LYS A 211 11.89 -16.85 -34.06
N GLU A 212 11.17 -17.68 -33.30
CA GLU A 212 10.42 -18.82 -33.80
C GLU A 212 8.94 -18.47 -34.00
N GLN A 213 8.36 -17.70 -33.09
CA GLN A 213 6.96 -17.31 -33.06
C GLN A 213 6.82 -15.84 -32.64
N PRO A 214 7.19 -14.88 -33.52
CA PRO A 214 7.28 -13.45 -33.15
C PRO A 214 5.96 -12.85 -32.64
N GLU A 215 4.82 -13.31 -33.16
CA GLU A 215 3.51 -12.84 -32.66
C GLU A 215 3.25 -13.25 -31.20
N LEU A 216 3.65 -14.46 -30.82
CA LEU A 216 3.47 -14.94 -29.45
C LEU A 216 4.33 -14.15 -28.49
N ALA A 217 5.58 -13.84 -28.86
CA ALA A 217 6.44 -12.98 -28.06
C ALA A 217 5.92 -11.54 -27.97
N ALA A 218 5.37 -11.00 -29.05
CA ALA A 218 4.76 -9.67 -29.05
C ALA A 218 3.54 -9.60 -28.11
N ASN A 219 2.65 -10.60 -28.18
CA ASN A 219 1.49 -10.70 -27.28
C ASN A 219 1.91 -10.75 -25.81
N LEU A 220 2.89 -11.58 -25.46
CA LEU A 220 3.41 -11.69 -24.10
C LEU A 220 3.99 -10.37 -23.60
N ILE A 221 4.85 -9.73 -24.38
CA ILE A 221 5.48 -8.46 -23.98
C ILE A 221 4.45 -7.33 -23.85
N ARG A 222 3.47 -7.30 -24.76
CA ARG A 222 2.34 -6.37 -24.66
C ARG A 222 1.59 -6.55 -23.34
N ASP A 223 1.19 -7.77 -23.02
CA ASP A 223 0.44 -8.06 -21.79
C ASP A 223 1.22 -7.69 -20.52
N LEU A 224 2.54 -7.85 -20.54
CA LEU A 224 3.41 -7.48 -19.42
C LEU A 224 3.70 -5.96 -19.31
N CYS A 225 3.32 -5.16 -20.32
CA CYS A 225 3.49 -3.70 -20.33
C CYS A 225 2.22 -2.94 -19.89
N TYR A 226 1.08 -3.58 -19.94
CA TYR A 226 -0.22 -3.02 -19.54
C TYR A 226 -0.65 -3.52 -18.14
#